data_b7f489efb497097856570afe14d7afd1
#
_entry.id   b7f489efb497097856570afe14d7afd1
#
_cell.length_a   1.000
_cell.length_b   1.000
_cell.length_c   1.000
_cell.angle_alpha   90.00
_cell.angle_beta   90.00
_cell.angle_gamma   90.00
#
_symmetry.space_group_name_H-M   'P 1'
#
loop_
_entity.id
_entity.type
_entity.pdbx_description
1 polymer ?
#
loop_
_entity_poly.entity_id
_entity_poly.type
_entity_poly.pdbx_seq_one_letter_code
_entity_poly.pdbx_strand_id
1 'polypeptide(L)' 'MYSMKEACIQTGMSYETLKFYCKEGLVPNVKRDSHNYRVFDDRDIKWIQSLGCLKRCG' A
#
# COMPACT_ATOMS: atom_id res chain seq x y z
N MET A 1 5.95 9.34 6.52
CA MET A 1 5.88 8.59 5.25
C MET A 1 6.36 7.17 5.46
N TYR A 2 5.78 6.24 4.74
CA TYR A 2 6.12 4.82 4.86
C TYR A 2 6.71 4.33 3.56
N SER A 3 7.76 3.54 3.67
CA SER A 3 8.31 2.85 2.50
C SER A 3 7.41 1.66 2.15
N MET A 4 7.70 1.03 1.01
CA MET A 4 6.96 -0.16 0.59
C MET A 4 6.98 -1.24 1.67
N LYS A 5 8.15 -1.47 2.25
CA LYS A 5 8.30 -2.46 3.29
C LYS A 5 7.49 -2.12 4.53
N GLU A 6 7.55 -0.86 4.94
CA GLU A 6 6.80 -0.43 6.11
C GLU A 6 5.31 -0.47 5.86
N ALA A 7 4.89 -0.11 4.65
CA ALA A 7 3.49 -0.19 4.30
C ALA A 7 2.98 -1.63 4.40
N CYS A 8 3.78 -2.59 3.98
CA CYS A 8 3.41 -3.99 4.12
C CYS A 8 3.20 -4.36 5.58
N ILE A 9 4.09 -3.91 6.45
CA ILE A 9 3.99 -4.17 7.88
C ILE A 9 2.74 -3.52 8.45
N GLN A 10 2.50 -2.27 8.11
CA GLN A 10 1.37 -1.52 8.65
C GLN A 10 0.03 -2.08 8.18
N THR A 11 -0.02 -2.58 6.97
CA THR A 11 -1.26 -3.08 6.40
C THR A 11 -1.44 -4.58 6.60
N GLY A 12 -0.39 -5.27 7.00
CA GLY A 12 -0.44 -6.71 7.16
C GLY A 12 -0.48 -7.48 5.85
N MET A 13 -0.08 -6.83 4.77
CA MET A 13 -0.06 -7.46 3.45
C MET A 13 1.33 -7.91 3.08
N SER A 14 1.41 -8.92 2.21
CA SER A 14 2.68 -9.31 1.63
C SER A 14 3.13 -8.28 0.62
N TYR A 15 4.42 -8.28 0.33
CA TYR A 15 4.98 -7.36 -0.64
C TYR A 15 4.31 -7.52 -2.01
N GLU A 16 4.12 -8.77 -2.42
CA GLU A 16 3.52 -9.03 -3.74
C GLU A 16 2.09 -8.54 -3.82
N THR A 17 1.32 -8.71 -2.76
CA THR A 17 -0.07 -8.24 -2.72
C THR A 17 -0.12 -6.72 -2.83
N LEU A 18 0.71 -6.04 -2.05
CA LEU A 18 0.73 -4.59 -2.08
C LEU A 18 1.22 -4.08 -3.43
N LYS A 19 2.23 -4.72 -3.98
CA LYS A 19 2.74 -4.37 -5.30
C LYS A 19 1.65 -4.51 -6.35
N PHE A 20 0.86 -5.57 -6.27
CA PHE A 20 -0.25 -5.79 -7.18
C PHE A 20 -1.27 -4.65 -7.08
N TYR A 21 -1.60 -4.25 -5.88
CA TYR A 21 -2.54 -3.15 -5.68
C TYR A 21 -2.03 -1.87 -6.33
N CYS A 22 -0.75 -1.58 -6.17
CA CYS A 22 -0.16 -0.40 -6.78
C CYS A 22 -0.18 -0.49 -8.29
N LYS A 23 0.11 -1.66 -8.81
CA LYS A 23 0.15 -1.87 -10.27
C LYS A 23 -1.22 -1.71 -10.89
N GLU A 24 -2.25 -2.17 -10.22
CA GLU A 24 -3.61 -2.10 -10.72
C GLU A 24 -4.25 -0.73 -10.55
N GLY A 25 -3.53 0.18 -9.91
CA GLY A 25 -4.06 1.51 -9.69
C GLY A 25 -5.08 1.59 -8.56
N LEU A 26 -5.08 0.58 -7.69
CA LEU A 26 -6.02 0.56 -6.57
C LEU A 26 -5.61 1.51 -5.45
N VAL A 27 -4.38 1.99 -5.48
CA VAL A 27 -3.88 2.96 -4.51
C VAL A 27 -3.52 4.23 -5.29
N PRO A 28 -4.44 5.16 -5.43
CA PRO A 28 -4.28 6.29 -6.35
C PRO A 28 -3.26 7.34 -5.93
N ASN A 29 -2.93 7.40 -4.65
CA ASN A 29 -2.08 8.48 -4.15
C ASN A 29 -0.64 8.05 -3.87
N VAL A 30 -0.21 6.94 -4.44
CA VAL A 30 1.15 6.47 -4.24
C VAL A 30 2.12 7.49 -4.80
N LYS A 31 3.10 7.88 -3.98
CA LYS A 31 4.12 8.84 -4.35
C LYS A 31 5.46 8.14 -4.50
N ARG A 32 6.42 8.84 -5.02
CA ARG A 32 7.78 8.34 -5.14
C ARG A 32 8.75 9.35 -4.56
N ASP A 33 9.79 8.85 -3.90
CA ASP A 33 10.80 9.74 -3.35
C ASP A 33 11.85 10.05 -4.41
N SER A 34 12.92 10.72 -3.98
CA SER A 34 13.98 11.13 -4.90
C SER A 34 14.72 9.95 -5.52
N HIS A 35 14.61 8.77 -4.91
CA HIS A 35 15.21 7.55 -5.44
C HIS A 35 14.21 6.72 -6.23
N ASN A 36 13.04 7.28 -6.50
CA ASN A 36 12.00 6.61 -7.27
C ASN A 36 11.41 5.38 -6.57
N TYR A 37 11.52 5.32 -5.26
CA TYR A 37 10.86 4.28 -4.46
C TYR A 37 9.45 4.73 -4.09
N ARG A 38 8.53 3.80 -4.06
CA ARG A 38 7.17 4.11 -3.63
C ARG A 38 7.14 4.47 -2.15
N VAL A 39 6.45 5.56 -1.84
CA VAL A 39 6.23 5.97 -0.46
C VAL A 39 4.75 6.19 -0.23
N PHE A 40 4.33 5.94 0.99
CA PHE A 40 2.93 5.99 1.37
C PHE A 40 2.76 6.91 2.56
N ASP A 41 1.59 7.54 2.66
CA ASP A 41 1.27 8.34 3.84
C ASP A 41 0.16 7.63 4.62
N ASP A 42 -0.30 8.28 5.71
CA ASP A 42 -1.33 7.67 6.55
C ASP A 42 -2.61 7.38 5.79
N ARG A 43 -2.96 8.23 4.85
CA ARG A 43 -4.17 8.03 4.05
C ARG A 43 -4.04 6.80 3.18
N ASP A 44 -2.88 6.64 2.59
CA ASP A 44 -2.62 5.48 1.74
C ASP A 44 -2.70 4.20 2.57
N ILE A 45 -2.13 4.24 3.76
CA ILE A 45 -2.15 3.07 4.64
C ILE A 45 -3.59 2.70 5.00
N LYS A 46 -4.39 3.68 5.37
CA LYS A 46 -5.79 3.43 5.70
C LYS A 46 -6.57 2.91 4.51
N TRP A 47 -6.30 3.47 3.35
CA TRP A 47 -6.96 3.03 2.13
C TRP A 47 -6.66 1.56 1.84
N ILE A 48 -5.40 1.20 1.93
CA ILE A 48 -4.97 -0.17 1.67
C ILE A 48 -5.55 -1.11 2.71
N GLN A 49 -5.58 -0.71 3.96
CA GLN A 49 -6.18 -1.52 5.02
C GLN A 49 -7.64 -1.79 4.75
N SER A 50 -8.34 -0.79 4.24
CA SER A 50 -9.75 -0.94 3.89
C SER A 50 -9.93 -1.97 2.78
N LEU A 51 -9.09 -1.92 1.79
CA LEU A 51 -9.14 -2.90 0.70
C LEU A 51 -8.87 -4.30 1.21
N GLY A 52 -7.87 -4.44 2.06
CA GLY A 52 -7.53 -5.72 2.63
C GLY A 52 -8.62 -6.27 3.53
N CYS A 53 -9.27 -5.38 4.27
CA CYS A 53 -10.34 -5.77 5.16
C CYS A 53 -11.51 -6.36 4.40
N LEU A 54 -11.88 -5.72 3.30
CA LEU A 54 -12.96 -6.22 2.47
C LEU A 54 -12.66 -7.59 1.91
N LYS A 55 -11.46 -7.77 1.46
CA LYS A 55 -11.05 -9.04 0.90
C LYS A 55 -11.04 -10.14 1.94
N ARG A 56 -10.70 -9.78 3.15
CA ARG A 56 -10.57 -10.73 4.22
C ARG A 56 -11.89 -11.37 4.62
N CYS A 57 -12.96 -10.66 4.43
CA CYS A 57 -14.27 -11.18 4.81
C CYS A 57 -14.72 -12.36 3.95
N GLY A 58 -14.12 -12.48 2.80
CA GLY A 58 -14.44 -13.58 1.91
C GLY A 58 -13.93 -14.91 2.38
#